data_667958ab1a6ac7238ae463db112b1103
#
_entry.id   667958ab1a6ac7238ae463db112b1103
#
_cell.length_a   1.000
_cell.length_b   1.000
_cell.length_c   1.000
_cell.angle_alpha   90.00
_cell.angle_beta   90.00
_cell.angle_gamma   90.00
#
_symmetry.space_group_name_H-M   'P 1'
#
loop_
_entity.id
_entity.type
_entity.pdbx_description
1 polymer ?
#
loop_
_entity_poly.entity_id
_entity_poly.type
_entity_poly.pdbx_seq_one_letter_code
_entity_poly.pdbx_strand_id
1 'polypeptide(L)'
;MQDPIITAFYKEMAGVSFDAYGILDSDDKIHTLGTDSKLIGRIFEMFSQPVLEKIAAENGYTLETPTSQTVYPDFIMWKPTKPHEKIAIDIKTTYIDSSHSTIKFTLGSYGSYMRNNTKNIEYKYTDYVKHYVIGFVYRRNGAAQESRVHPYKDRSKIEFPYSDVRFFIQEKYRIAGD
;
A
#
# COMPACT_ATOMS: atom_id res chain seq x y z
N MET A 1 8.93 9.92 22.29
CA MET A 1 9.27 10.67 21.06
C MET A 1 8.51 10.01 19.92
N GLN A 2 7.76 10.77 19.14
CA GLN A 2 6.99 10.19 18.03
C GLN A 2 7.96 9.79 16.91
N ASP A 3 7.70 8.66 16.24
CA ASP A 3 8.56 8.16 15.16
C ASP A 3 8.53 9.13 13.97
N PRO A 4 9.68 9.62 13.48
CA PRO A 4 9.73 10.65 12.43
C PRO A 4 9.14 10.17 11.10
N ILE A 5 9.26 8.88 10.76
CA ILE A 5 8.67 8.32 9.54
C ILE A 5 7.15 8.33 9.63
N ILE A 6 6.59 7.93 10.78
CA ILE A 6 5.14 7.95 11.01
C ILE A 6 4.61 9.38 10.91
N THR A 7 5.29 10.34 11.53
CA THR A 7 4.89 11.75 11.47
C THR A 7 4.94 12.29 10.05
N ALA A 8 6.03 12.04 9.31
CA ALA A 8 6.18 12.47 7.94
C ALA A 8 5.12 11.83 7.02
N PHE A 9 4.82 10.54 7.22
CA PHE A 9 3.81 9.84 6.45
C PHE A 9 2.43 10.50 6.57
N TYR A 10 1.95 10.76 7.77
CA TYR A 10 0.65 11.41 7.95
C TYR A 10 0.61 12.82 7.36
N LYS A 11 1.70 13.57 7.47
CA LYS A 11 1.81 14.92 6.88
C LYS A 11 1.68 14.86 5.36
N GLU A 12 2.42 13.97 4.70
CA GLU A 12 2.46 13.88 3.24
C GLU A 12 1.18 13.24 2.67
N MET A 13 0.62 12.25 3.35
CA MET A 13 -0.62 11.58 2.92
C MET A 13 -1.86 12.45 3.05
N ALA A 14 -1.86 13.47 3.89
CA ALA A 14 -3.03 14.34 4.11
C ALA A 14 -3.51 15.07 2.85
N GLY A 15 -2.63 15.27 1.85
CA GLY A 15 -2.97 15.92 0.57
C GLY A 15 -3.22 14.97 -0.60
N VAL A 16 -3.18 13.65 -0.37
CA VAL A 16 -3.31 12.66 -1.45
C VAL A 16 -4.79 12.40 -1.73
N SER A 17 -5.20 12.57 -3.01
CA SER A 17 -6.48 12.02 -3.48
C SER A 17 -6.30 10.57 -3.86
N PHE A 18 -7.24 9.74 -3.43
CA PHE A 18 -7.27 8.31 -3.73
C PHE A 18 -8.23 7.96 -4.87
N ASP A 19 -8.82 8.96 -5.53
CA ASP A 19 -9.76 8.74 -6.61
C ASP A 19 -9.04 8.20 -7.86
N ALA A 20 -9.46 7.05 -8.34
CA ALA A 20 -8.91 6.42 -9.53
C ALA A 20 -10.05 5.96 -10.46
N TYR A 21 -10.07 6.52 -11.66
CA TYR A 21 -11.07 6.12 -12.68
C TYR A 21 -10.81 4.70 -13.21
N GLY A 22 -9.55 4.35 -13.41
CA GLY A 22 -9.15 3.11 -14.04
C GLY A 22 -7.81 3.22 -14.76
N ILE A 23 -7.57 2.31 -15.69
CA ILE A 23 -6.36 2.28 -16.52
C ILE A 23 -6.69 2.93 -17.87
N LEU A 24 -5.96 3.97 -18.22
CA LEU A 24 -6.05 4.63 -19.53
C LEU A 24 -5.22 3.83 -20.54
N ASP A 25 -5.81 3.45 -21.67
CA ASP A 25 -5.12 2.81 -22.78
C ASP A 25 -4.66 3.82 -23.85
N SER A 26 -3.95 3.32 -24.87
CA SER A 26 -3.43 4.14 -25.98
C SER A 26 -4.51 4.69 -26.92
N ASP A 27 -5.73 4.19 -26.82
CA ASP A 27 -6.88 4.61 -27.63
C ASP A 27 -7.79 5.62 -26.91
N ASP A 28 -7.29 6.26 -25.84
CA ASP A 28 -8.05 7.18 -24.98
C ASP A 28 -9.31 6.53 -24.38
N LYS A 29 -9.20 5.27 -23.97
CA LYS A 29 -10.26 4.56 -23.25
C LYS A 29 -9.82 4.25 -21.83
N ILE A 30 -10.75 4.36 -20.89
CA ILE A 30 -10.54 4.02 -19.49
C ILE A 30 -11.18 2.66 -19.22
N HIS A 31 -10.36 1.70 -18.84
CA HIS A 31 -10.78 0.40 -18.31
C HIS A 31 -10.97 0.53 -16.81
N THR A 32 -12.22 0.54 -16.35
CA THR A 32 -12.52 0.70 -14.92
C THR A 32 -12.06 -0.51 -14.12
N LEU A 33 -11.70 -0.29 -12.86
CA LEU A 33 -11.07 -1.30 -12.01
C LEU A 33 -12.03 -2.40 -11.56
N GLY A 34 -13.36 -2.11 -11.55
CA GLY A 34 -14.29 -2.96 -10.82
C GLY A 34 -13.98 -2.96 -9.32
N THR A 35 -14.49 -3.93 -8.58
CA THR A 35 -14.21 -4.09 -7.15
C THR A 35 -13.18 -5.18 -6.84
N ASP A 36 -12.30 -5.49 -7.80
CA ASP A 36 -11.20 -6.44 -7.58
C ASP A 36 -10.22 -5.92 -6.54
N SER A 37 -10.14 -6.63 -5.40
CA SER A 37 -9.32 -6.20 -4.26
C SER A 37 -7.81 -6.25 -4.54
N LYS A 38 -7.36 -7.08 -5.50
CA LYS A 38 -5.93 -7.14 -5.88
C LYS A 38 -5.54 -5.92 -6.69
N LEU A 39 -6.40 -5.52 -7.65
CA LEU A 39 -6.18 -4.31 -8.44
C LEU A 39 -6.23 -3.07 -7.55
N ILE A 40 -7.23 -2.97 -6.67
CA ILE A 40 -7.36 -1.85 -5.73
C ILE A 40 -6.14 -1.81 -4.78
N GLY A 41 -5.68 -2.95 -4.28
CA GLY A 41 -4.47 -3.05 -3.47
C GLY A 41 -3.25 -2.48 -4.20
N ARG A 42 -3.06 -2.87 -5.46
CA ARG A 42 -1.96 -2.35 -6.29
C ARG A 42 -2.06 -0.84 -6.54
N ILE A 43 -3.26 -0.31 -6.72
CA ILE A 43 -3.48 1.15 -6.84
C ILE A 43 -3.02 1.88 -5.57
N PHE A 44 -3.35 1.38 -4.38
CA PHE A 44 -2.89 2.00 -3.13
C PHE A 44 -1.37 1.91 -2.93
N GLU A 45 -0.72 0.85 -3.41
CA GLU A 45 0.75 0.80 -3.47
C GLU A 45 1.30 1.91 -4.39
N MET A 46 0.72 2.08 -5.57
CA MET A 46 1.11 3.12 -6.53
C MET A 46 0.91 4.54 -5.96
N PHE A 47 -0.17 4.80 -5.24
CA PHE A 47 -0.38 6.09 -4.57
C PHE A 47 0.58 6.33 -3.41
N SER A 48 0.99 5.27 -2.73
CA SER A 48 1.92 5.36 -1.60
C SER A 48 3.37 5.61 -2.05
N GLN A 49 3.75 5.12 -3.21
CA GLN A 49 5.14 5.20 -3.69
C GLN A 49 5.69 6.63 -3.74
N PRO A 50 5.06 7.61 -4.42
CA PRO A 50 5.60 8.97 -4.49
C PRO A 50 5.66 9.66 -3.11
N VAL A 51 4.76 9.32 -2.20
CA VAL A 51 4.80 9.80 -0.82
C VAL A 51 6.02 9.25 -0.09
N LEU A 52 6.28 7.95 -0.23
CA LEU A 52 7.43 7.29 0.38
C LEU A 52 8.74 7.78 -0.23
N GLU A 53 8.80 8.02 -1.54
CA GLU A 53 9.94 8.62 -2.22
C GLU A 53 10.27 10.01 -1.67
N LYS A 54 9.25 10.85 -1.48
CA LYS A 54 9.41 12.17 -0.88
C LYS A 54 9.91 12.10 0.56
N ILE A 55 9.32 11.24 1.38
CA ILE A 55 9.75 11.02 2.77
C ILE A 55 11.20 10.55 2.82
N ALA A 56 11.57 9.60 1.95
CA ALA A 56 12.92 9.10 1.88
C ALA A 56 13.92 10.21 1.54
N ALA A 57 13.63 10.99 0.49
CA ALA A 57 14.49 12.10 0.05
C ALA A 57 14.67 13.17 1.15
N GLU A 58 13.58 13.60 1.79
CA GLU A 58 13.62 14.64 2.82
C GLU A 58 14.33 14.20 4.12
N ASN A 59 14.39 12.88 4.39
CA ASN A 59 14.97 12.33 5.62
C ASN A 59 16.29 11.57 5.41
N GLY A 60 16.87 11.66 4.21
CA GLY A 60 18.17 11.06 3.89
C GLY A 60 18.14 9.54 3.83
N TYR A 61 17.01 8.96 3.42
CA TYR A 61 16.85 7.55 3.11
C TYR A 61 16.93 7.30 1.61
N THR A 62 17.31 6.10 1.24
CA THR A 62 17.07 5.52 -0.07
C THR A 62 15.81 4.68 0.01
N LEU A 63 14.92 4.78 -0.98
CA LEU A 63 13.78 3.90 -1.17
C LEU A 63 14.07 2.94 -2.31
N GLU A 64 13.77 1.68 -2.12
CA GLU A 64 13.85 0.64 -3.15
C GLU A 64 12.62 -0.27 -3.09
N THR A 65 12.33 -0.94 -4.20
CA THR A 65 11.34 -2.00 -4.30
C THR A 65 12.05 -3.35 -4.40
N PRO A 66 11.45 -4.44 -3.95
CA PRO A 66 12.04 -5.77 -4.07
C PRO A 66 12.19 -6.19 -5.54
N THR A 67 13.07 -7.14 -5.80
CA THR A 67 13.36 -7.66 -7.14
C THR A 67 12.18 -8.40 -7.77
N SER A 68 11.21 -8.83 -6.96
CA SER A 68 9.99 -9.51 -7.40
C SER A 68 8.78 -9.04 -6.61
N GLN A 69 7.64 -8.88 -7.29
CA GLN A 69 6.36 -8.47 -6.68
C GLN A 69 5.81 -9.45 -5.63
N THR A 70 6.29 -10.69 -5.62
CA THR A 70 5.84 -11.71 -4.66
C THR A 70 6.72 -11.77 -3.41
N VAL A 71 7.76 -10.96 -3.35
CA VAL A 71 8.75 -10.93 -2.27
C VAL A 71 8.43 -9.80 -1.31
N TYR A 72 8.47 -10.11 -0.02
CA TYR A 72 8.29 -9.14 1.06
C TYR A 72 9.55 -8.28 1.25
N PRO A 73 9.42 -7.01 1.60
CA PRO A 73 8.21 -6.17 1.71
C PRO A 73 7.84 -5.50 0.38
N ASP A 74 6.80 -4.66 0.36
CA ASP A 74 6.44 -3.87 -0.84
C ASP A 74 7.46 -2.76 -1.11
N PHE A 75 8.00 -2.13 -0.05
CA PHE A 75 9.05 -1.12 -0.12
C PHE A 75 10.09 -1.30 0.98
N ILE A 76 11.31 -0.87 0.68
CA ILE A 76 12.44 -0.93 1.61
C ILE A 76 13.07 0.45 1.70
N MET A 77 13.25 0.96 2.93
CA MET A 77 14.02 2.18 3.19
C MET A 77 15.28 1.87 3.96
N TRP A 78 16.37 2.58 3.64
CA TRP A 78 17.62 2.47 4.38
C TRP A 78 18.44 3.75 4.23
N LYS A 79 19.31 4.05 5.19
CA LYS A 79 20.24 5.19 5.10
C LYS A 79 21.55 4.75 4.45
N PRO A 80 22.11 5.53 3.50
CA PRO A 80 23.43 5.24 2.89
C PRO A 80 24.54 5.10 3.93
N THR A 81 24.44 5.80 5.07
CA THR A 81 25.37 5.70 6.18
C THR A 81 25.21 4.43 7.02
N LYS A 82 24.11 3.69 6.85
CA LYS A 82 23.75 2.48 7.61
C LYS A 82 23.05 1.44 6.72
N PRO A 83 23.72 0.92 5.69
CA PRO A 83 23.07 0.09 4.66
C PRO A 83 22.54 -1.25 5.19
N HIS A 84 22.98 -1.67 6.38
CA HIS A 84 22.53 -2.90 7.03
C HIS A 84 21.33 -2.69 7.98
N GLU A 85 20.92 -1.44 8.22
CA GLU A 85 19.73 -1.12 9.02
C GLU A 85 18.57 -0.78 8.07
N LYS A 86 17.83 -1.82 7.65
CA LYS A 86 16.72 -1.66 6.72
C LYS A 86 15.38 -1.47 7.44
N ILE A 87 14.46 -0.80 6.78
CA ILE A 87 13.09 -0.60 7.22
C ILE A 87 12.19 -1.22 6.18
N ALA A 88 11.41 -2.22 6.57
CA ALA A 88 10.40 -2.83 5.73
C ALA A 88 9.09 -2.04 5.81
N ILE A 89 8.46 -1.80 4.65
CA ILE A 89 7.15 -1.16 4.54
C ILE A 89 6.26 -2.08 3.71
N ASP A 90 5.17 -2.54 4.31
CA ASP A 90 4.24 -3.51 3.75
C ASP A 90 2.85 -2.87 3.65
N ILE A 91 2.28 -2.83 2.45
CA ILE A 91 0.97 -2.23 2.21
C ILE A 91 -0.10 -3.29 2.32
N LYS A 92 -1.12 -3.01 3.10
CA LYS A 92 -2.25 -3.90 3.30
C LYS A 92 -3.55 -3.17 3.11
N THR A 93 -4.47 -3.81 2.42
CA THR A 93 -5.79 -3.25 2.14
C THR A 93 -6.88 -4.14 2.69
N THR A 94 -7.93 -3.53 3.17
CA THR A 94 -9.16 -4.21 3.51
C THR A 94 -10.35 -3.30 3.18
N TYR A 95 -11.51 -3.90 3.01
CA TYR A 95 -12.73 -3.14 2.70
C TYR A 95 -13.83 -3.44 3.71
N ILE A 96 -14.76 -2.51 3.79
CA ILE A 96 -16.03 -2.65 4.49
C ILE A 96 -17.17 -2.53 3.49
N ASP A 97 -18.19 -3.34 3.66
CA ASP A 97 -19.45 -3.29 2.93
C ASP A 97 -20.60 -3.65 3.88
N SER A 98 -21.81 -3.83 3.35
CA SER A 98 -22.97 -4.18 4.15
C SER A 98 -22.85 -5.52 4.87
N SER A 99 -22.02 -6.44 4.37
CA SER A 99 -21.80 -7.79 4.92
C SER A 99 -20.50 -7.91 5.74
N HIS A 100 -19.55 -6.99 5.57
CA HIS A 100 -18.22 -7.00 6.18
C HIS A 100 -17.98 -5.70 6.95
N SER A 101 -18.37 -5.67 8.23
CA SER A 101 -18.15 -4.53 9.13
C SER A 101 -16.86 -4.64 9.97
N THR A 102 -16.28 -5.84 10.05
CA THR A 102 -15.07 -6.06 10.85
C THR A 102 -13.81 -5.80 10.02
N ILE A 103 -12.95 -4.90 10.50
CA ILE A 103 -11.67 -4.59 9.87
C ILE A 103 -10.67 -5.68 10.24
N LYS A 104 -10.19 -6.42 9.24
CA LYS A 104 -9.13 -7.44 9.39
C LYS A 104 -8.10 -7.27 8.29
N PHE A 105 -6.83 -7.39 8.65
CA PHE A 105 -5.72 -7.40 7.70
C PHE A 105 -5.03 -8.76 7.71
N THR A 106 -4.76 -9.31 6.54
CA THR A 106 -3.91 -10.48 6.41
C THR A 106 -2.46 -10.02 6.40
N LEU A 107 -1.71 -10.32 7.45
CA LEU A 107 -0.30 -9.91 7.58
C LEU A 107 0.68 -10.85 6.85
N GLY A 108 0.14 -11.78 6.05
CA GLY A 108 0.91 -12.70 5.23
C GLY A 108 1.74 -13.69 6.06
N SER A 109 2.94 -14.00 5.56
CA SER A 109 3.82 -15.00 6.15
C SER A 109 4.66 -14.48 7.33
N TYR A 110 4.20 -13.49 8.09
CA TYR A 110 4.99 -12.86 9.15
C TYR A 110 5.60 -13.87 10.13
N GLY A 111 4.79 -14.79 10.65
CA GLY A 111 5.29 -15.88 11.50
C GLY A 111 6.23 -16.87 10.79
N SER A 112 6.16 -16.96 9.45
CA SER A 112 7.08 -17.76 8.65
C SER A 112 8.47 -17.12 8.57
N TYR A 113 8.55 -15.78 8.47
CA TYR A 113 9.82 -15.06 8.44
C TYR A 113 10.60 -15.21 9.75
N MET A 114 9.90 -15.28 10.87
CA MET A 114 10.52 -15.53 12.18
C MET A 114 11.16 -16.92 12.26
N ARG A 115 10.66 -17.90 11.53
CA ARG A 115 11.19 -19.29 11.49
C ARG A 115 12.19 -19.53 10.37
N ASN A 116 12.01 -18.82 9.25
CA ASN A 116 12.88 -18.90 8.08
C ASN A 116 13.07 -17.49 7.49
N ASN A 117 14.14 -16.85 7.89
CA ASN A 117 14.42 -15.45 7.64
C ASN A 117 14.87 -15.13 6.19
N THR A 118 14.88 -16.12 5.30
CA THR A 118 15.29 -15.95 3.88
C THR A 118 14.21 -16.33 2.88
N LYS A 119 13.05 -16.85 3.34
CA LYS A 119 11.99 -17.33 2.45
C LYS A 119 11.05 -16.21 2.02
N ASN A 120 10.99 -15.91 0.72
CA ASN A 120 10.14 -14.87 0.13
C ASN A 120 10.32 -13.48 0.77
N ILE A 121 11.55 -13.13 1.09
CA ILE A 121 11.95 -11.86 1.66
C ILE A 121 13.18 -11.34 0.93
N GLU A 122 13.22 -10.05 0.59
CA GLU A 122 14.28 -9.47 -0.25
C GLU A 122 15.66 -9.53 0.44
N TYR A 123 15.76 -9.16 1.68
CA TYR A 123 16.94 -9.30 2.50
C TYR A 123 16.67 -10.29 3.62
N LYS A 124 17.69 -10.64 4.41
CA LYS A 124 17.45 -11.45 5.59
C LYS A 124 16.55 -10.69 6.56
N TYR A 125 15.64 -11.40 7.21
CA TYR A 125 14.74 -10.79 8.20
C TYR A 125 15.50 -9.99 9.27
N THR A 126 16.68 -10.46 9.65
CA THR A 126 17.56 -9.84 10.66
C THR A 126 18.19 -8.50 10.21
N ASP A 127 18.16 -8.18 8.91
CA ASP A 127 18.67 -6.92 8.39
C ASP A 127 17.64 -5.78 8.54
N TYR A 128 16.39 -6.13 8.89
CA TYR A 128 15.34 -5.17 9.12
C TYR A 128 15.25 -4.78 10.59
N VAL A 129 15.53 -3.51 10.87
CA VAL A 129 15.42 -2.92 12.22
C VAL A 129 14.00 -2.49 12.56
N LYS A 130 13.15 -2.30 11.53
CA LYS A 130 11.73 -1.96 11.67
C LYS A 130 10.91 -2.57 10.55
N HIS A 131 9.67 -2.91 10.88
CA HIS A 131 8.66 -3.36 9.95
C HIS A 131 7.40 -2.52 10.12
N TYR A 132 7.07 -1.69 9.12
CA TYR A 132 5.83 -0.93 9.11
C TYR A 132 4.78 -1.62 8.25
N VAL A 133 3.53 -1.46 8.65
CA VAL A 133 2.37 -1.70 7.80
C VAL A 133 1.71 -0.36 7.53
N ILE A 134 1.48 -0.07 6.26
CA ILE A 134 0.55 0.96 5.81
C ILE A 134 -0.75 0.26 5.49
N GLY A 135 -1.77 0.51 6.30
CA GLY A 135 -3.08 -0.09 6.13
C GLY A 135 -4.05 0.89 5.47
N PHE A 136 -4.75 0.42 4.44
CA PHE A 136 -5.87 1.14 3.83
C PHE A 136 -7.17 0.41 4.10
N VAL A 137 -8.16 1.15 4.58
CA VAL A 137 -9.53 0.69 4.76
C VAL A 137 -10.42 1.52 3.87
N TYR A 138 -11.20 0.89 3.03
CA TYR A 138 -12.10 1.58 2.11
C TYR A 138 -13.49 0.97 2.11
N ARG A 139 -14.49 1.76 1.70
CA ARG A 139 -15.84 1.27 1.45
C ARG A 139 -15.95 0.81 0.00
N ARG A 140 -16.33 -0.44 -0.22
CA ARG A 140 -16.56 -0.98 -1.56
C ARG A 140 -17.84 -0.40 -2.14
N ASN A 141 -17.79 0.05 -3.40
CA ASN A 141 -18.96 0.52 -4.14
C ASN A 141 -19.54 -0.62 -4.98
N GLY A 142 -20.69 -1.15 -4.57
CA GLY A 142 -21.37 -2.24 -5.27
C GLY A 142 -21.87 -1.87 -6.68
N ALA A 143 -22.12 -0.59 -6.97
CA ALA A 143 -22.54 -0.14 -8.29
C ALA A 143 -21.41 -0.22 -9.34
N ALA A 144 -20.14 -0.15 -8.90
CA ALA A 144 -18.95 -0.24 -9.75
C ALA A 144 -18.34 -1.66 -9.76
N GLN A 145 -19.13 -2.72 -9.51
CA GLN A 145 -18.61 -4.07 -9.33
C GLN A 145 -17.94 -4.64 -10.59
N GLU A 146 -18.49 -4.33 -11.75
CA GLU A 146 -17.97 -4.84 -13.03
C GLU A 146 -17.00 -3.85 -13.67
N SER A 147 -15.93 -4.38 -14.25
CA SER A 147 -15.04 -3.59 -15.12
C SER A 147 -15.74 -3.26 -16.43
N ARG A 148 -15.67 -2.01 -16.85
CA ARG A 148 -16.24 -1.48 -18.10
C ARG A 148 -15.21 -0.62 -18.80
N VAL A 149 -15.46 -0.36 -20.10
CA VAL A 149 -14.62 0.50 -20.94
C VAL A 149 -15.39 1.78 -21.25
N HIS A 150 -14.79 2.92 -20.97
CA HIS A 150 -15.36 4.25 -21.24
C HIS A 150 -14.38 5.09 -22.06
N PRO A 151 -14.88 5.90 -23.01
CA PRO A 151 -14.04 6.94 -23.62
C PRO A 151 -13.53 7.93 -22.54
N TYR A 152 -12.30 8.39 -22.63
CA TYR A 152 -11.71 9.34 -21.67
C TYR A 152 -12.56 10.60 -21.47
N LYS A 153 -13.19 11.10 -22.54
CA LYS A 153 -14.09 12.26 -22.47
C LYS A 153 -15.29 12.07 -21.53
N ASP A 154 -15.69 10.82 -21.28
CA ASP A 154 -16.81 10.47 -20.41
C ASP A 154 -16.39 10.12 -18.97
N ARG A 155 -15.13 10.37 -18.60
CA ARG A 155 -14.57 10.01 -17.28
C ARG A 155 -15.37 10.53 -16.09
N SER A 156 -16.03 11.68 -16.21
CA SER A 156 -16.87 12.23 -15.14
C SER A 156 -18.13 11.42 -14.84
N LYS A 157 -18.48 10.46 -15.69
CA LYS A 157 -19.62 9.54 -15.51
C LYS A 157 -19.20 8.21 -14.89
N ILE A 158 -17.90 8.00 -14.69
CA ILE A 158 -17.35 6.76 -14.12
C ILE A 158 -17.55 6.80 -12.61
N GLU A 159 -18.20 5.78 -12.09
CA GLU A 159 -18.31 5.56 -10.66
C GLU A 159 -17.01 4.94 -10.13
N PHE A 160 -16.50 5.47 -9.02
CA PHE A 160 -15.32 4.92 -8.37
C PHE A 160 -15.66 3.57 -7.72
N PRO A 161 -14.73 2.61 -7.77
CA PRO A 161 -14.94 1.28 -7.20
C PRO A 161 -14.93 1.28 -5.67
N TYR A 162 -14.49 2.38 -5.06
CA TYR A 162 -14.42 2.55 -3.61
C TYR A 162 -14.64 4.02 -3.21
N SER A 163 -14.95 4.22 -1.95
CA SER A 163 -15.06 5.52 -1.27
C SER A 163 -14.55 5.43 0.17
N ASP A 164 -14.59 6.54 0.90
CA ASP A 164 -14.27 6.59 2.34
C ASP A 164 -12.90 5.96 2.68
N VAL A 165 -11.89 6.24 1.89
CA VAL A 165 -10.55 5.70 2.09
C VAL A 165 -9.96 6.27 3.38
N ARG A 166 -9.60 5.40 4.30
CA ARG A 166 -8.87 5.69 5.52
C ARG A 166 -7.55 4.95 5.51
N PHE A 167 -6.54 5.53 6.10
CA PHE A 167 -5.21 4.92 6.14
C PHE A 167 -4.56 5.09 7.51
N PHE A 168 -3.62 4.23 7.80
CA PHE A 168 -2.73 4.34 8.94
C PHE A 168 -1.36 3.79 8.61
N ILE A 169 -0.35 4.19 9.38
CA ILE A 169 0.94 3.52 9.43
C ILE A 169 1.24 3.10 10.86
N GLN A 170 1.69 1.86 11.05
CA GLN A 170 2.00 1.30 12.35
C GLN A 170 3.10 0.25 12.24
N GLU A 171 3.86 0.07 13.31
CA GLU A 171 4.78 -1.07 13.40
C GLU A 171 4.01 -2.39 13.38
N LYS A 172 4.48 -3.33 12.56
CA LYS A 172 3.76 -4.56 12.22
C LYS A 172 3.42 -5.42 13.44
N TYR A 173 4.31 -5.48 14.43
CA TYR A 173 4.08 -6.26 15.67
C TYR A 173 2.90 -5.73 16.51
N ARG A 174 2.54 -4.45 16.37
CA ARG A 174 1.43 -3.84 17.14
C ARG A 174 0.05 -4.22 16.62
N ILE A 175 -0.02 -4.71 15.39
CA ILE A 175 -1.28 -5.10 14.72
C ILE A 175 -1.31 -6.60 14.41
N ALA A 176 -0.22 -7.33 14.65
CA ALA A 176 -0.21 -8.78 14.59
C ALA A 176 -1.04 -9.30 15.79
N GLY A 177 -2.12 -10.05 15.51
CA GLY A 177 -2.82 -10.83 16.54
C GLY A 177 -1.97 -12.00 17.03
N ASP A 178 -2.29 -12.48 18.22
CA ASP A 178 -1.71 -13.68 18.81
C ASP A 178 -2.10 -14.93 18.02
#